data_936bc4f955d0127260d3f1fd17087b41
#
_entry.id   936bc4f955d0127260d3f1fd17087b41
#
_cell.length_a   1.000
_cell.length_b   1.000
_cell.length_c   1.000
_cell.angle_alpha   90.00
_cell.angle_beta   90.00
_cell.angle_gamma   90.00
#
_symmetry.space_group_name_H-M   'P 1'
#
loop_
_entity.id
_entity.type
_entity.pdbx_description
1 polymer ?
#
loop_
_entity_poly.entity_id
_entity_poly.type
_entity_poly.pdbx_seq_one_letter_code
_entity_poly.pdbx_strand_id
1 'polypeptide(L)'
;MIDDARKIRLSQFFDEETMFGTMNVLKMWIERHGIPMSMYCDKKNAFVLTREPTDAEILAGNLKPKSHFGRACDKLGIEVIAANSPQAKGRVERNHGVDQDRLVKALRLESISTIEKANRYLLETYLPKMNEQFSRPARDKDDAHVSPDKIKAPPLQGVV
;
A
#
# COMPACT_ATOMS: atom_id res chain seq x y z
N MET A 1 3.06 -0.52 2.64
CA MET A 1 3.33 0.63 1.75
C MET A 1 4.62 1.31 2.16
N ILE A 2 5.31 1.93 1.22
CA ILE A 2 6.56 2.67 1.46
C ILE A 2 6.54 3.93 0.60
N ASP A 3 6.77 5.08 1.22
CA ASP A 3 7.02 6.34 0.50
C ASP A 3 8.43 6.31 -0.10
N ASP A 4 8.55 6.41 -1.41
CA ASP A 4 9.86 6.34 -2.07
C ASP A 4 10.71 7.59 -1.84
N ALA A 5 10.10 8.74 -1.59
CA ALA A 5 10.79 10.00 -1.30
C ALA A 5 11.36 10.03 0.12
N ARG A 6 10.52 9.78 1.12
CA ARG A 6 10.85 9.91 2.55
C ARG A 6 11.24 8.60 3.23
N LYS A 7 11.00 7.45 2.58
CA LYS A 7 11.22 6.10 3.13
C LYS A 7 10.32 5.76 4.33
N ILE A 8 9.27 6.51 4.54
CA ILE A 8 8.26 6.22 5.55
C ILE A 8 7.53 4.93 5.16
N ARG A 9 7.28 4.09 6.15
CA ARG A 9 6.65 2.77 5.96
C ARG A 9 5.34 2.69 6.72
N LEU A 10 4.40 1.96 6.16
CA LEU A 10 3.17 1.53 6.80
C LEU A 10 2.86 0.11 6.37
N SER A 11 2.57 -0.75 7.32
CA SER A 11 2.20 -2.15 7.10
C SER A 11 1.25 -2.63 8.18
N GLN A 12 0.60 -3.76 7.93
CA GLN A 12 -0.32 -4.41 8.85
C GLN A 12 -0.28 -5.92 8.60
N PHE A 13 -0.46 -6.71 9.65
CA PHE A 13 -0.65 -8.15 9.56
C PHE A 13 -2.11 -8.50 9.32
N PHE A 14 -2.32 -9.51 8.50
CA PHE A 14 -3.62 -10.13 8.24
C PHE A 14 -3.46 -11.65 8.32
N ASP A 15 -4.55 -12.36 8.56
CA ASP A 15 -4.56 -13.83 8.57
C ASP A 15 -4.24 -14.39 7.19
N GLU A 16 -4.72 -13.70 6.14
CA GLU A 16 -4.52 -14.09 4.75
C GLU A 16 -4.18 -12.88 3.88
N GLU A 17 -3.48 -13.12 2.79
CA GLU A 17 -3.22 -12.11 1.77
C GLU A 17 -4.49 -11.87 0.95
N THR A 18 -5.25 -10.84 1.32
CA THR A 18 -6.49 -10.46 0.66
C THR A 18 -6.42 -9.07 0.05
N MET A 19 -7.26 -8.86 -0.97
CA MET A 19 -7.46 -7.52 -1.53
C MET A 19 -7.97 -6.53 -0.48
N PHE A 20 -8.81 -6.99 0.44
CA PHE A 20 -9.32 -6.18 1.54
C PHE A 20 -8.19 -5.67 2.45
N GLY A 21 -7.22 -6.54 2.77
CA GLY A 21 -6.03 -6.14 3.51
C GLY A 21 -5.22 -5.05 2.80
N THR A 22 -5.03 -5.18 1.49
CA THR A 22 -4.35 -4.18 0.68
C THR A 22 -5.09 -2.84 0.67
N MET A 23 -6.42 -2.86 0.52
CA MET A 23 -7.26 -1.65 0.60
C MET A 23 -7.21 -1.00 1.98
N ASN A 24 -7.20 -1.80 3.05
CA ASN A 24 -7.12 -1.27 4.40
C ASN A 24 -5.79 -0.53 4.66
N VAL A 25 -4.68 -1.08 4.19
CA VAL A 25 -3.38 -0.41 4.28
C VAL A 25 -3.35 0.88 3.46
N LEU A 26 -3.95 0.90 2.26
CA LEU A 26 -4.08 2.12 1.47
C LEU A 26 -4.95 3.17 2.19
N LYS A 27 -6.08 2.76 2.76
CA LYS A 27 -6.94 3.65 3.56
C LYS A 27 -6.17 4.27 4.72
N MET A 28 -5.50 3.44 5.53
CA MET A 28 -4.67 3.91 6.64
C MET A 28 -3.56 4.88 6.19
N TRP A 29 -3.00 4.65 5.00
CA TRP A 29 -2.01 5.56 4.40
C TRP A 29 -2.62 6.92 4.08
N ILE A 30 -3.76 6.90 3.38
CA ILE A 30 -4.47 8.13 2.97
C ILE A 30 -4.88 8.96 4.18
N GLU A 31 -5.37 8.33 5.24
CA GLU A 31 -5.77 9.00 6.49
C GLU A 31 -4.59 9.69 7.18
N ARG A 32 -3.37 9.16 7.04
CA ARG A 32 -2.16 9.72 7.69
C ARG A 32 -1.38 10.69 6.82
N HIS A 33 -1.33 10.45 5.53
CA HIS A 33 -0.40 11.13 4.62
C HIS A 33 -1.07 11.81 3.44
N GLY A 34 -2.35 11.53 3.20
CA GLY A 34 -3.05 11.97 2.00
C GLY A 34 -2.99 10.94 0.86
N ILE A 35 -3.64 11.27 -0.24
CA ILE A 35 -3.75 10.41 -1.42
C ILE A 35 -2.46 10.52 -2.24
N PRO A 36 -1.72 9.42 -2.45
CA PRO A 36 -0.52 9.44 -3.28
C PRO A 36 -0.89 9.64 -4.75
N MET A 37 -0.11 10.40 -5.51
CA MET A 37 -0.33 10.60 -6.94
C MET A 37 -0.10 9.31 -7.74
N SER A 38 0.87 8.51 -7.32
CA SER A 38 1.19 7.24 -7.98
C SER A 38 1.65 6.17 -7.00
N MET A 39 1.47 4.92 -7.38
CA MET A 39 1.91 3.75 -6.63
C MET A 39 2.59 2.73 -7.53
N TYR A 40 3.76 2.25 -7.12
CA TYR A 40 4.39 1.08 -7.73
C TYR A 40 3.89 -0.18 -7.06
N CYS A 41 3.43 -1.14 -7.87
CA CYS A 41 2.85 -2.37 -7.36
C CYS A 41 3.40 -3.58 -8.09
N ASP A 42 3.58 -4.70 -7.38
CA ASP A 42 3.95 -5.96 -7.99
C ASP A 42 2.77 -6.50 -8.82
N LYS A 43 3.08 -7.15 -9.96
CA LYS A 43 2.07 -7.77 -10.84
C LYS A 43 1.23 -8.83 -10.14
N LYS A 44 1.74 -9.44 -9.06
CA LYS A 44 1.00 -10.43 -8.26
C LYS A 44 -0.20 -9.83 -7.53
N ASN A 45 -0.14 -8.56 -7.14
CA ASN A 45 -1.26 -7.85 -6.53
C ASN A 45 -2.10 -7.24 -7.63
N ALA A 46 -2.85 -8.08 -8.28
CA ALA A 46 -3.61 -7.87 -9.50
C ALA A 46 -4.44 -6.57 -9.54
N PHE A 47 -3.80 -5.47 -9.93
CA PHE A 47 -4.52 -4.25 -10.31
C PHE A 47 -5.29 -4.43 -11.61
N VAL A 48 -4.74 -5.26 -12.49
CA VAL A 48 -5.37 -5.71 -13.72
C VAL A 48 -5.72 -7.18 -13.55
N LEU A 49 -6.96 -7.54 -13.82
CA LEU A 49 -7.36 -8.93 -13.82
C LEU A 49 -6.62 -9.65 -14.95
N THR A 50 -6.00 -10.77 -14.62
CA THR A 50 -5.27 -11.61 -15.60
C THR A 50 -6.21 -12.47 -16.46
N ARG A 51 -7.54 -12.46 -16.14
CA ARG A 51 -8.56 -13.10 -16.96
C ARG A 51 -8.85 -12.30 -18.22
N GLU A 52 -9.31 -12.98 -19.24
CA GLU A 52 -9.87 -12.34 -20.43
C GLU A 52 -11.12 -11.50 -20.08
N PRO A 53 -11.34 -10.38 -20.75
CA PRO A 53 -12.54 -9.58 -20.57
C PRO A 53 -13.77 -10.38 -21.00
N THR A 54 -14.89 -10.19 -20.30
CA THR A 54 -16.19 -10.75 -20.71
C THR A 54 -16.74 -10.02 -21.92
N ASP A 55 -17.68 -10.63 -22.65
CA ASP A 55 -18.33 -10.01 -23.81
C ASP A 55 -18.97 -8.65 -23.44
N ALA A 56 -19.55 -8.53 -22.25
CA ALA A 56 -20.10 -7.27 -21.77
C ALA A 56 -19.02 -6.20 -21.52
N GLU A 57 -17.85 -6.59 -21.03
CA GLU A 57 -16.71 -5.69 -20.85
C GLU A 57 -16.12 -5.26 -22.22
N ILE A 58 -16.06 -6.17 -23.18
CA ILE A 58 -15.63 -5.88 -24.56
C ILE A 58 -16.57 -4.87 -25.21
N LEU A 59 -17.89 -5.10 -25.12
CA LEU A 59 -18.91 -4.21 -25.64
C LEU A 59 -18.87 -2.81 -24.99
N ALA A 60 -18.50 -2.76 -23.71
CA ALA A 60 -18.28 -1.51 -22.98
C ALA A 60 -16.92 -0.84 -23.28
N GLY A 61 -16.10 -1.40 -24.17
CA GLY A 61 -14.76 -0.91 -24.51
C GLY A 61 -13.70 -1.19 -23.44
N ASN A 62 -14.00 -2.04 -22.45
CA ASN A 62 -13.12 -2.37 -21.34
C ASN A 62 -12.28 -3.61 -21.66
N LEU A 63 -11.27 -3.46 -22.49
CA LEU A 63 -10.40 -4.55 -22.94
C LEU A 63 -9.40 -5.05 -21.88
N LYS A 64 -9.21 -4.28 -20.81
CA LYS A 64 -8.34 -4.64 -19.67
C LYS A 64 -9.10 -4.43 -18.37
N PRO A 65 -9.91 -5.39 -17.94
CA PRO A 65 -10.74 -5.25 -16.77
C PRO A 65 -9.86 -5.06 -15.52
N LYS A 66 -10.14 -4.01 -14.76
CA LYS A 66 -9.42 -3.68 -13.53
C LYS A 66 -10.00 -4.44 -12.34
N SER A 67 -9.14 -4.81 -11.42
CA SER A 67 -9.54 -5.37 -10.13
C SER A 67 -10.34 -4.32 -9.31
N HIS A 68 -10.94 -4.74 -8.21
CA HIS A 68 -11.59 -3.81 -7.27
C HIS A 68 -10.62 -2.74 -6.78
N PHE A 69 -9.38 -3.13 -6.46
CA PHE A 69 -8.33 -2.21 -6.04
C PHE A 69 -7.96 -1.23 -7.17
N GLY A 70 -7.79 -1.71 -8.40
CA GLY A 70 -7.49 -0.86 -9.55
C GLY A 70 -8.58 0.19 -9.78
N ARG A 71 -9.87 -0.20 -9.66
CA ARG A 71 -11.00 0.73 -9.76
C ARG A 71 -11.03 1.75 -8.62
N ALA A 72 -10.67 1.33 -7.40
CA ALA A 72 -10.57 2.26 -6.27
C ALA A 72 -9.45 3.29 -6.49
N CYS A 73 -8.28 2.85 -6.96
CA CYS A 73 -7.18 3.75 -7.31
C CYS A 73 -7.58 4.77 -8.39
N ASP A 74 -8.29 4.32 -9.45
CA ASP A 74 -8.78 5.24 -10.48
C ASP A 74 -9.73 6.30 -9.91
N LYS A 75 -10.67 5.88 -9.06
CA LYS A 75 -11.61 6.83 -8.40
C LYS A 75 -10.90 7.84 -7.51
N LEU A 76 -9.78 7.45 -6.91
CA LEU A 76 -8.95 8.31 -6.07
C LEU A 76 -7.92 9.12 -6.88
N GLY A 77 -7.86 8.93 -8.19
CA GLY A 77 -6.87 9.59 -9.05
C GLY A 77 -5.44 9.09 -8.85
N ILE A 78 -5.26 7.87 -8.32
CA ILE A 78 -3.96 7.26 -8.09
C ILE A 78 -3.50 6.53 -9.35
N GLU A 79 -2.37 6.94 -9.92
CA GLU A 79 -1.75 6.21 -11.01
C GLU A 79 -1.10 4.93 -10.50
N VAL A 80 -1.50 3.78 -11.00
CA VAL A 80 -0.90 2.50 -10.65
C VAL A 80 0.12 2.08 -11.69
N ILE A 81 1.38 2.01 -11.28
CA ILE A 81 2.52 1.65 -12.12
C ILE A 81 2.95 0.23 -11.79
N ALA A 82 2.85 -0.68 -12.76
CA ALA A 82 3.33 -2.05 -12.59
C ALA A 82 4.86 -2.08 -12.48
N ALA A 83 5.37 -2.62 -11.38
CA ALA A 83 6.82 -2.79 -11.15
C ALA A 83 7.36 -3.89 -12.07
N ASN A 84 7.76 -3.51 -13.28
CA ASN A 84 8.29 -4.43 -14.28
C ASN A 84 9.83 -4.56 -14.22
N SER A 85 10.51 -3.68 -13.49
CA SER A 85 11.96 -3.67 -13.42
C SER A 85 12.48 -4.39 -12.16
N PRO A 86 13.60 -5.11 -12.24
CA PRO A 86 14.27 -5.71 -11.08
C PRO A 86 14.62 -4.67 -10.00
N GLN A 87 14.92 -3.43 -10.39
CA GLN A 87 15.27 -2.34 -9.48
C GLN A 87 14.06 -1.89 -8.64
N ALA A 88 12.86 -1.82 -9.23
CA ALA A 88 11.64 -1.48 -8.52
C ALA A 88 11.25 -2.59 -7.53
N LYS A 89 11.40 -3.87 -7.92
CA LYS A 89 11.18 -5.03 -7.05
C LYS A 89 12.20 -5.11 -5.92
N GLY A 90 13.49 -4.95 -6.23
CA GLY A 90 14.56 -5.11 -5.26
C GLY A 90 14.51 -4.13 -4.09
N ARG A 91 13.89 -2.95 -4.24
CA ARG A 91 13.68 -2.00 -3.14
C ARG A 91 12.61 -2.50 -2.16
N VAL A 92 11.51 -2.98 -2.69
CA VAL A 92 10.40 -3.52 -1.87
C VAL A 92 10.83 -4.80 -1.18
N GLU A 93 11.44 -5.75 -1.91
CA GLU A 93 11.92 -7.03 -1.38
C GLU A 93 12.98 -6.85 -0.29
N ARG A 94 13.95 -5.94 -0.48
CA ARG A 94 14.98 -5.66 0.53
C ARG A 94 14.39 -5.11 1.83
N ASN A 95 13.42 -4.21 1.72
CA ASN A 95 12.76 -3.67 2.90
C ASN A 95 11.92 -4.74 3.61
N HIS A 96 11.21 -5.60 2.86
CA HIS A 96 10.47 -6.71 3.46
C HIS A 96 11.39 -7.70 4.16
N GLY A 97 12.54 -8.05 3.60
CA GLY A 97 13.51 -8.94 4.22
C GLY A 97 14.05 -8.41 5.54
N VAL A 98 14.37 -7.12 5.61
CA VAL A 98 14.83 -6.47 6.85
C VAL A 98 13.73 -6.45 7.90
N ASP A 99 12.49 -6.13 7.51
CA ASP A 99 11.39 -6.08 8.43
C ASP A 99 11.01 -7.48 8.95
N GLN A 100 11.00 -8.50 8.09
CA GLN A 100 10.75 -9.88 8.50
C GLN A 100 11.75 -10.35 9.56
N ASP A 101 13.04 -10.13 9.37
CA ASP A 101 14.05 -10.55 10.34
C ASP A 101 13.92 -9.79 11.68
N ARG A 102 13.83 -8.47 11.64
CA ARG A 102 13.84 -7.63 12.84
C ARG A 102 12.50 -7.67 13.60
N LEU A 103 11.39 -7.59 12.86
CA LEU A 103 10.06 -7.54 13.48
C LEU A 103 9.70 -8.88 14.12
N VAL A 104 10.00 -10.01 13.49
CA VAL A 104 9.77 -11.34 14.08
C VAL A 104 10.56 -11.51 15.39
N LYS A 105 11.82 -11.06 15.43
CA LYS A 105 12.63 -11.09 16.66
C LYS A 105 12.04 -10.18 17.74
N ALA A 106 11.61 -8.99 17.39
CA ALA A 106 11.00 -8.05 18.32
C ALA A 106 9.70 -8.61 18.91
N LEU A 107 8.81 -9.17 18.09
CA LEU A 107 7.56 -9.79 18.55
C LEU A 107 7.81 -10.97 19.50
N ARG A 108 8.86 -11.77 19.25
CA ARG A 108 9.26 -12.86 20.15
C ARG A 108 9.77 -12.35 21.49
N LEU A 109 10.58 -11.30 21.51
CA LEU A 109 11.08 -10.68 22.74
C LEU A 109 9.95 -10.12 23.60
N GLU A 110 8.92 -9.55 22.96
CA GLU A 110 7.73 -9.02 23.65
C GLU A 110 6.68 -10.09 23.94
N SER A 111 6.97 -11.38 23.65
CA SER A 111 6.03 -12.50 23.82
C SER A 111 4.66 -12.28 23.14
N ILE A 112 4.66 -11.63 21.98
CA ILE A 112 3.47 -11.33 21.22
C ILE A 112 3.17 -12.49 20.25
N SER A 113 1.96 -13.10 20.39
CA SER A 113 1.55 -14.27 19.63
C SER A 113 0.21 -14.13 18.90
N THR A 114 -0.51 -12.99 19.05
CA THR A 114 -1.78 -12.76 18.34
C THR A 114 -1.64 -11.61 17.36
N ILE A 115 -2.42 -11.67 16.27
CA ILE A 115 -2.39 -10.65 15.20
C ILE A 115 -2.78 -9.28 15.73
N GLU A 116 -3.77 -9.19 16.62
CA GLU A 116 -4.20 -7.91 17.19
C GLU A 116 -3.08 -7.25 18.00
N LYS A 117 -2.41 -8.03 18.86
CA LYS A 117 -1.27 -7.52 19.64
C LYS A 117 -0.09 -7.18 18.74
N ALA A 118 0.18 -8.01 17.71
CA ALA A 118 1.23 -7.76 16.74
C ALA A 118 0.96 -6.47 15.95
N ASN A 119 -0.26 -6.22 15.52
CA ASN A 119 -0.64 -4.99 14.83
C ASN A 119 -0.54 -3.76 15.73
N ARG A 120 -0.96 -3.87 16.98
CA ARG A 120 -0.78 -2.78 17.96
C ARG A 120 0.70 -2.45 18.14
N TYR A 121 1.53 -3.43 18.42
CA TYR A 121 2.97 -3.25 18.56
C TYR A 121 3.62 -2.67 17.29
N LEU A 122 3.23 -3.19 16.12
CA LEU A 122 3.70 -2.74 14.83
C LEU A 122 3.42 -1.25 14.61
N LEU A 123 2.18 -0.82 14.86
CA LEU A 123 1.72 0.54 14.57
C LEU A 123 2.14 1.56 15.64
N GLU A 124 2.18 1.18 16.90
CA GLU A 124 2.44 2.09 18.01
C GLU A 124 3.92 2.15 18.42
N THR A 125 4.70 1.09 18.14
CA THR A 125 6.09 0.98 18.61
C THR A 125 7.09 0.77 17.48
N TYR A 126 6.90 -0.29 16.69
CA TYR A 126 7.92 -0.70 15.73
C TYR A 126 8.03 0.26 14.53
N LEU A 127 6.92 0.55 13.85
CA LEU A 127 6.94 1.44 12.67
C LEU A 127 7.37 2.88 13.02
N PRO A 128 6.88 3.52 14.10
CA PRO A 128 7.39 4.81 14.50
C PRO A 128 8.90 4.84 14.68
N LYS A 129 9.45 3.88 15.43
CA LYS A 129 10.90 3.75 15.66
C LYS A 129 11.68 3.54 14.35
N MET A 130 11.18 2.66 13.47
CA MET A 130 11.82 2.39 12.20
C MET A 130 11.74 3.59 11.25
N ASN A 131 10.62 4.29 11.22
CA ASN A 131 10.45 5.50 10.41
C ASN A 131 11.35 6.62 10.92
N GLU A 132 11.48 6.83 12.23
CA GLU A 132 12.41 7.79 12.81
C GLU A 132 13.86 7.48 12.40
N GLN A 133 14.27 6.22 12.50
CA GLN A 133 15.66 5.81 12.24
C GLN A 133 16.02 5.82 10.74
N PHE A 134 15.08 5.50 9.84
CA PHE A 134 15.37 5.25 8.42
C PHE A 134 14.69 6.20 7.45
N SER A 135 13.81 7.09 7.91
CA SER A 135 13.27 8.12 7.05
C SER A 135 14.34 9.12 6.63
N ARG A 136 14.10 9.77 5.51
CA ARG A 136 14.98 10.80 4.96
C ARG A 136 14.15 12.01 4.56
N PRO A 137 14.69 13.21 4.60
CA PRO A 137 14.05 14.36 3.98
C PRO A 137 13.78 14.06 2.50
N ALA A 138 12.62 14.42 2.02
CA ALA A 138 12.34 14.35 0.59
C ALA A 138 13.34 15.26 -0.16
N ARG A 139 13.76 14.83 -1.35
CA ARG A 139 14.64 15.65 -2.21
C ARG A 139 13.92 16.91 -2.69
N ASP A 140 12.64 16.76 -2.98
CA ASP A 140 11.74 17.84 -3.33
C ASP A 140 10.93 18.26 -2.10
N LYS A 141 10.74 19.56 -1.90
CA LYS A 141 9.98 20.09 -0.75
C LYS A 141 8.48 19.96 -0.95
N ASP A 142 8.03 19.85 -2.20
CA ASP A 142 6.62 19.73 -2.53
C ASP A 142 6.13 18.31 -2.18
N ASP A 143 5.12 18.26 -1.34
CA ASP A 143 4.47 16.99 -0.99
C ASP A 143 3.54 16.56 -2.14
N ALA A 144 3.87 15.42 -2.75
CA ALA A 144 3.08 14.86 -3.84
C ALA A 144 1.76 14.20 -3.38
N HIS A 145 1.48 14.20 -2.07
CA HIS A 145 0.20 13.71 -1.56
C HIS A 145 -0.87 14.80 -1.68
N VAL A 146 -2.06 14.39 -2.08
CA VAL A 146 -3.22 15.28 -2.20
C VAL A 146 -4.13 15.07 -1.01
N SER A 147 -4.59 16.18 -0.38
CA SER A 147 -5.58 16.09 0.69
C SER A 147 -6.87 15.44 0.16
N PRO A 148 -7.45 14.46 0.89
CA PRO A 148 -8.72 13.84 0.52
C PRO A 148 -9.84 14.85 0.27
N ASP A 149 -9.84 15.98 0.99
CA ASP A 149 -10.86 17.05 0.87
C ASP A 149 -10.82 17.79 -0.47
N LYS A 150 -9.68 17.74 -1.17
CA LYS A 150 -9.50 18.38 -2.49
C LYS A 150 -10.02 17.55 -3.65
N ILE A 151 -10.24 16.27 -3.43
CA ILE A 151 -10.82 15.38 -4.45
C ILE A 151 -12.30 15.26 -4.11
N LYS A 152 -13.19 15.53 -5.08
CA LYS A 152 -14.62 15.20 -5.02
C LYS A 152 -14.82 13.67 -5.06
N ALA A 153 -14.06 12.95 -4.24
CA ALA A 153 -14.17 11.51 -4.10
C ALA A 153 -15.32 11.19 -3.13
N PRO A 154 -16.07 10.13 -3.37
CA PRO A 154 -17.02 9.64 -2.37
C PRO A 154 -16.28 9.35 -1.06
N PRO A 155 -16.94 9.50 0.10
CA PRO A 155 -16.30 9.23 1.38
C PRO A 155 -15.66 7.85 1.40
N LEU A 156 -14.47 7.74 1.98
CA LEU A 156 -13.66 6.50 2.01
C LEU A 156 -14.42 5.26 2.52
N GLN A 157 -15.53 5.47 3.24
CA GLN A 157 -16.43 4.39 3.70
C GLN A 157 -17.15 3.65 2.56
N GLY A 158 -17.25 4.22 1.37
CA GLY A 158 -17.86 3.60 0.20
C GLY A 158 -16.86 2.99 -0.78
N VAL A 159 -15.57 3.03 -0.50
CA VAL A 159 -14.50 2.56 -1.39
C VAL A 159 -13.87 1.26 -0.89
N VAL A 160 -14.13 0.88 0.36
CA VAL A 160 -13.61 -0.34 1.04
C VAL A 160 -14.73 -1.32 1.28
#